data_72bee56fb63736d15bac8617d161918a
#
_entry.id   72bee56fb63736d15bac8617d161918a
#
_cell.length_a   1.000
_cell.length_b   1.000
_cell.length_c   1.000
_cell.angle_alpha   90.00
_cell.angle_beta   90.00
_cell.angle_gamma   90.00
#
_symmetry.space_group_name_H-M   'P 1'
#
loop_
_entity.id
_entity.type
_entity.pdbx_description
1 polymer ?
#
loop_
_entity_poly.entity_id
_entity_poly.type
_entity_poly.pdbx_seq_one_letter_code
_entity_poly.pdbx_strand_id
1 'polypeptide(L)'
;VDTEQSKYHCHKVMERILRLAGLPTDKDRDDFVFIVLREQTPDKRKQIIGYMLENMPDVGLLIIDGIRDLMYDINSPSESTDLINLLMRWSSGYNLHIHTVLHLNKGDDNTRGHIGTELNNKAETVLQITKSTQDGNISEVKAMHIRDREFDPFAFRINDSALPEAVDGYVFKQPSQDRGFPLAELTEQQHRTALENGFGKQVIYGYENVLKTLKQGYASIGYKRGRNIHVDLNKFLVNKRMIVKEGKGYRYNP
;
A
#
# COMPACT_ATOMS: atom_id res chain seq x y z
N VAL A 1 -18.38 -10.38 -0.52
CA VAL A 1 -19.03 -9.15 -0.05
C VAL A 1 -18.41 -7.98 -0.76
N ASP A 2 -19.24 -7.14 -1.38
CA ASP A 2 -18.82 -5.89 -2.02
C ASP A 2 -19.49 -4.70 -1.32
N THR A 3 -18.69 -3.69 -0.96
CA THR A 3 -19.14 -2.52 -0.22
C THR A 3 -19.08 -1.23 -1.04
N GLU A 4 -18.50 -1.28 -2.25
CA GLU A 4 -18.21 -0.09 -3.06
C GLU A 4 -19.04 0.01 -4.32
N GLN A 5 -19.30 -1.12 -5.01
CA GLN A 5 -19.86 -1.13 -6.34
C GLN A 5 -21.39 -1.18 -6.37
N SER A 6 -21.97 -0.75 -7.49
CA SER A 6 -23.40 -0.90 -7.73
C SER A 6 -23.78 -2.36 -8.00
N LYS A 7 -25.07 -2.72 -7.77
CA LYS A 7 -25.59 -4.06 -8.06
C LYS A 7 -25.28 -4.55 -9.48
N TYR A 8 -25.34 -3.65 -10.46
CA TYR A 8 -25.03 -3.96 -11.85
C TYR A 8 -23.56 -4.39 -12.05
N HIS A 9 -22.62 -3.65 -11.44
CA HIS A 9 -21.21 -4.00 -11.54
C HIS A 9 -20.86 -5.25 -10.74
N CYS A 10 -21.45 -5.41 -9.57
CA CYS A 10 -21.32 -6.63 -8.76
C CYS A 10 -21.79 -7.87 -9.51
N HIS A 11 -22.93 -7.79 -10.22
CA HIS A 11 -23.41 -8.88 -11.06
C HIS A 11 -22.40 -9.25 -12.15
N LYS A 12 -21.80 -8.28 -12.82
CA LYS A 12 -20.74 -8.52 -13.80
C LYS A 12 -19.48 -9.16 -13.20
N VAL A 13 -19.09 -8.76 -11.99
CA VAL A 13 -17.96 -9.37 -11.27
C VAL A 13 -18.29 -10.82 -10.94
N MET A 14 -19.49 -11.08 -10.41
CA MET A 14 -19.98 -12.43 -10.13
C MET A 14 -19.93 -13.32 -11.36
N GLU A 15 -20.47 -12.87 -12.50
CA GLU A 15 -20.44 -13.63 -13.76
C GLU A 15 -19.01 -13.95 -14.22
N ARG A 16 -18.05 -13.01 -14.05
CA ARG A 16 -16.65 -13.24 -14.39
C ARG A 16 -16.01 -14.29 -13.50
N ILE A 17 -16.29 -14.26 -12.19
CA ILE A 17 -15.79 -15.27 -11.24
C ILE A 17 -16.31 -16.64 -11.64
N LEU A 18 -17.60 -16.78 -11.91
CA LEU A 18 -18.19 -18.04 -12.34
C LEU A 18 -17.59 -18.56 -13.66
N ARG A 19 -17.42 -17.67 -14.65
CA ARG A 19 -16.77 -18.03 -15.93
C ARG A 19 -15.34 -18.50 -15.74
N LEU A 20 -14.55 -17.82 -14.89
CA LEU A 20 -13.18 -18.24 -14.55
C LEU A 20 -13.13 -19.61 -13.91
N ALA A 21 -14.12 -19.91 -13.07
CA ALA A 21 -14.25 -21.21 -12.42
C ALA A 21 -14.84 -22.31 -13.35
N GLY A 22 -15.19 -21.97 -14.59
CA GLY A 22 -15.85 -22.91 -15.53
C GLY A 22 -17.28 -23.26 -15.11
N LEU A 23 -17.94 -22.38 -14.35
CA LEU A 23 -19.27 -22.60 -13.77
C LEU A 23 -20.35 -21.85 -14.57
N PRO A 24 -21.61 -22.38 -14.60
CA PRO A 24 -22.74 -21.71 -15.20
C PRO A 24 -23.02 -20.35 -14.52
N THR A 25 -23.36 -19.33 -15.31
CA THR A 25 -23.71 -17.99 -14.82
C THR A 25 -25.22 -17.77 -14.64
N ASP A 26 -26.03 -18.70 -15.10
CA ASP A 26 -27.49 -18.66 -15.14
C ASP A 26 -28.18 -19.51 -14.05
N LYS A 27 -27.42 -20.04 -13.11
CA LYS A 27 -27.93 -20.88 -12.02
C LYS A 27 -27.44 -20.37 -10.68
N ASP A 28 -28.36 -20.31 -9.73
CA ASP A 28 -28.02 -20.10 -8.33
C ASP A 28 -27.21 -21.28 -7.78
N ARG A 29 -26.32 -20.96 -6.83
CA ARG A 29 -25.41 -21.93 -6.22
C ARG A 29 -25.43 -21.77 -4.72
N ASP A 30 -25.43 -22.91 -4.02
CA ASP A 30 -25.40 -22.97 -2.57
C ASP A 30 -23.98 -22.72 -2.02
N ASP A 31 -22.95 -22.97 -2.84
CA ASP A 31 -21.53 -22.84 -2.48
C ASP A 31 -20.90 -21.50 -2.87
N PHE A 32 -21.69 -20.57 -3.44
CA PHE A 32 -21.21 -19.23 -3.84
C PHE A 32 -22.25 -18.16 -3.56
N VAL A 33 -22.00 -17.33 -2.56
CA VAL A 33 -22.89 -16.22 -2.17
C VAL A 33 -22.20 -14.87 -2.42
N PHE A 34 -22.86 -14.01 -3.20
CA PHE A 34 -22.39 -12.66 -3.49
C PHE A 34 -23.34 -11.63 -2.85
N ILE A 35 -22.78 -10.77 -1.96
CA ILE A 35 -23.57 -9.80 -1.19
C ILE A 35 -23.12 -8.39 -1.50
N VAL A 36 -24.08 -7.52 -1.79
CA VAL A 36 -23.85 -6.11 -2.08
C VAL A 36 -24.29 -5.27 -0.87
N LEU A 37 -23.35 -4.63 -0.20
CA LEU A 37 -23.56 -3.87 1.03
C LEU A 37 -23.28 -2.37 0.88
N ARG A 38 -23.13 -1.87 -0.33
CA ARG A 38 -22.82 -0.46 -0.61
C ARG A 38 -23.70 0.54 0.15
N GLU A 39 -25.00 0.27 0.23
CA GLU A 39 -26.00 1.17 0.82
C GLU A 39 -26.08 1.09 2.35
N GLN A 40 -25.32 0.18 2.96
CA GLN A 40 -25.35 -0.06 4.42
C GLN A 40 -24.31 0.79 5.16
N THR A 41 -24.59 1.10 6.42
CA THR A 41 -23.59 1.72 7.32
C THR A 41 -22.50 0.71 7.72
N PRO A 42 -21.31 1.15 8.17
CA PRO A 42 -20.24 0.27 8.62
C PRO A 42 -20.69 -0.78 9.65
N ASP A 43 -21.45 -0.37 10.66
CA ASP A 43 -21.94 -1.30 11.68
C ASP A 43 -22.94 -2.29 11.12
N LYS A 44 -23.83 -1.85 10.23
CA LYS A 44 -24.80 -2.74 9.58
C LYS A 44 -24.12 -3.75 8.67
N ARG A 45 -23.07 -3.35 7.96
CA ARG A 45 -22.23 -4.27 7.15
C ARG A 45 -21.64 -5.37 8.02
N LYS A 46 -21.00 -5.00 9.16
CA LYS A 46 -20.44 -5.97 10.13
C LYS A 46 -21.50 -6.91 10.69
N GLN A 47 -22.69 -6.39 11.05
CA GLN A 47 -23.81 -7.19 11.53
C GLN A 47 -24.30 -8.20 10.49
N ILE A 48 -24.46 -7.78 9.22
CA ILE A 48 -24.91 -8.66 8.14
C ILE A 48 -23.90 -9.77 7.89
N ILE A 49 -22.61 -9.44 7.80
CA ILE A 49 -21.54 -10.42 7.60
C ILE A 49 -21.53 -11.42 8.78
N GLY A 50 -21.56 -10.93 10.02
CA GLY A 50 -21.61 -11.81 11.21
C GLY A 50 -22.82 -12.73 11.21
N TYR A 51 -24.02 -12.19 10.93
CA TYR A 51 -25.24 -12.98 10.82
C TYR A 51 -25.14 -14.09 9.77
N MET A 52 -24.52 -13.79 8.63
CA MET A 52 -24.34 -14.78 7.56
C MET A 52 -23.39 -15.88 7.99
N LEU A 53 -22.26 -15.54 8.61
CA LEU A 53 -21.31 -16.54 9.11
C LEU A 53 -21.94 -17.45 10.18
N GLU A 54 -22.82 -16.91 11.03
CA GLU A 54 -23.58 -17.69 12.01
C GLU A 54 -24.56 -18.67 11.37
N ASN A 55 -25.12 -18.34 10.20
CA ASN A 55 -26.14 -19.16 9.53
C ASN A 55 -25.61 -19.97 8.34
N MET A 56 -24.31 -19.86 8.03
CA MET A 56 -23.63 -20.56 6.95
C MET A 56 -22.37 -21.23 7.49
N PRO A 57 -22.48 -22.35 8.22
CA PRO A 57 -21.33 -22.93 8.95
C PRO A 57 -20.22 -23.48 8.06
N ASP A 58 -20.49 -23.72 6.78
CA ASP A 58 -19.55 -24.35 5.84
C ASP A 58 -18.79 -23.34 4.98
N VAL A 59 -18.83 -22.03 5.32
CA VAL A 59 -18.07 -21.00 4.60
C VAL A 59 -16.58 -21.18 4.86
N GLY A 60 -15.81 -21.58 3.85
CA GLY A 60 -14.34 -21.71 3.94
C GLY A 60 -13.58 -20.45 3.52
N LEU A 61 -14.21 -19.55 2.75
CA LEU A 61 -13.58 -18.32 2.24
C LEU A 61 -14.55 -17.13 2.30
N LEU A 62 -14.13 -16.07 2.96
CA LEU A 62 -14.80 -14.77 2.96
C LEU A 62 -13.93 -13.72 2.25
N ILE A 63 -14.45 -13.12 1.17
CA ILE A 63 -13.78 -12.00 0.48
C ILE A 63 -14.53 -10.71 0.81
N ILE A 64 -13.82 -9.67 1.27
CA ILE A 64 -14.36 -8.34 1.60
C ILE A 64 -13.70 -7.29 0.72
N ASP A 65 -14.45 -6.81 -0.27
CA ASP A 65 -14.07 -5.72 -1.18
C ASP A 65 -14.97 -4.51 -0.90
N GLY A 66 -14.54 -3.49 -0.21
CA GLY A 66 -13.36 -2.91 0.38
C GLY A 66 -13.48 -2.87 1.91
N ILE A 67 -12.45 -3.37 2.55
CA ILE A 67 -12.43 -3.50 4.01
C ILE A 67 -12.59 -2.16 4.75
N ARG A 68 -12.10 -1.06 4.18
CA ARG A 68 -12.21 0.29 4.77
C ARG A 68 -13.65 0.70 5.08
N ASP A 69 -14.60 0.18 4.33
CA ASP A 69 -16.00 0.57 4.45
C ASP A 69 -16.73 -0.12 5.60
N LEU A 70 -16.03 -0.96 6.34
CA LEU A 70 -16.47 -1.49 7.64
C LEU A 70 -16.13 -0.55 8.82
N MET A 71 -15.57 0.64 8.53
CA MET A 71 -15.14 1.65 9.51
C MET A 71 -15.71 3.02 9.16
N TYR A 72 -15.87 3.88 10.15
CA TYR A 72 -16.22 5.28 9.96
C TYR A 72 -14.97 6.14 9.67
N ASP A 73 -13.89 5.91 10.43
CA ASP A 73 -12.61 6.61 10.24
C ASP A 73 -11.45 5.64 10.05
N ILE A 74 -10.89 5.60 8.84
CA ILE A 74 -9.74 4.76 8.49
C ILE A 74 -8.44 5.11 9.23
N ASN A 75 -8.38 6.28 9.84
CA ASN A 75 -7.22 6.75 10.62
C ASN A 75 -7.42 6.54 12.12
N SER A 76 -8.58 6.06 12.56
CA SER A 76 -8.85 5.75 13.97
C SER A 76 -8.08 4.50 14.40
N PRO A 77 -7.13 4.61 15.36
CA PRO A 77 -6.42 3.44 15.88
C PRO A 77 -7.35 2.44 16.58
N SER A 78 -8.33 2.93 17.32
CA SER A 78 -9.29 2.08 18.06
C SER A 78 -10.18 1.30 17.10
N GLU A 79 -10.81 1.98 16.12
CA GLU A 79 -11.64 1.29 15.12
C GLU A 79 -10.85 0.28 14.30
N SER A 80 -9.59 0.60 13.94
CA SER A 80 -8.70 -0.31 13.24
C SER A 80 -8.43 -1.57 14.05
N THR A 81 -8.10 -1.41 15.34
CA THR A 81 -7.84 -2.53 16.25
C THR A 81 -9.10 -3.39 16.44
N ASP A 82 -10.27 -2.75 16.63
CA ASP A 82 -11.54 -3.45 16.83
C ASP A 82 -11.93 -4.26 15.58
N LEU A 83 -11.74 -3.68 14.38
CA LEU A 83 -12.03 -4.39 13.13
C LEU A 83 -11.08 -5.58 12.93
N ILE A 84 -9.78 -5.41 13.17
CA ILE A 84 -8.82 -6.51 13.09
C ILE A 84 -9.19 -7.64 14.07
N ASN A 85 -9.51 -7.31 15.31
CA ASN A 85 -9.94 -8.28 16.32
C ASN A 85 -11.23 -9.01 15.88
N LEU A 86 -12.16 -8.31 15.23
CA LEU A 86 -13.36 -8.90 14.66
C LEU A 86 -13.03 -9.90 13.55
N LEU A 87 -12.16 -9.54 12.60
CA LEU A 87 -11.72 -10.44 11.53
C LEU A 87 -11.01 -11.68 12.09
N MET A 88 -10.13 -11.50 13.07
CA MET A 88 -9.45 -12.62 13.74
C MET A 88 -10.43 -13.56 14.44
N ARG A 89 -11.45 -13.01 15.12
CA ARG A 89 -12.52 -13.83 15.74
C ARG A 89 -13.34 -14.60 14.69
N TRP A 90 -13.69 -13.96 13.56
CA TRP A 90 -14.40 -14.63 12.49
C TRP A 90 -13.55 -15.75 11.88
N SER A 91 -12.27 -15.46 11.55
CA SER A 91 -11.37 -16.45 10.97
C SER A 91 -11.21 -17.69 11.86
N SER A 92 -10.92 -17.50 13.14
CA SER A 92 -10.74 -18.64 14.07
C SER A 92 -12.05 -19.29 14.52
N GLY A 93 -13.10 -18.49 14.77
CA GLY A 93 -14.38 -19.01 15.27
C GLY A 93 -15.16 -19.82 14.23
N TYR A 94 -15.06 -19.46 12.97
CA TYR A 94 -15.72 -20.17 11.86
C TYR A 94 -14.76 -21.04 11.03
N ASN A 95 -13.49 -21.10 11.40
CA ASN A 95 -12.45 -21.85 10.68
C ASN A 95 -12.42 -21.52 9.18
N LEU A 96 -12.41 -20.23 8.85
CA LEU A 96 -12.42 -19.74 7.47
C LEU A 96 -11.21 -18.84 7.14
N HIS A 97 -10.86 -18.78 5.87
CA HIS A 97 -9.92 -17.82 5.35
C HIS A 97 -10.62 -16.48 5.04
N ILE A 98 -10.02 -15.37 5.43
CA ILE A 98 -10.52 -14.03 5.11
C ILE A 98 -9.55 -13.33 4.15
N HIS A 99 -10.07 -12.91 2.99
CA HIS A 99 -9.36 -12.09 2.03
C HIS A 99 -9.96 -10.68 2.03
N THR A 100 -9.13 -9.66 2.24
CA THR A 100 -9.58 -8.26 2.26
C THR A 100 -8.92 -7.46 1.15
N VAL A 101 -9.66 -6.53 0.56
CA VAL A 101 -9.15 -5.59 -0.44
C VAL A 101 -9.07 -4.20 0.18
N LEU A 102 -7.91 -3.54 0.01
CA LEU A 102 -7.66 -2.18 0.47
C LEU A 102 -6.89 -1.40 -0.60
N HIS A 103 -7.37 -0.23 -0.96
CA HIS A 103 -6.67 0.64 -1.91
C HIS A 103 -5.40 1.25 -1.30
N LEU A 104 -4.37 1.39 -2.12
CA LEU A 104 -3.15 2.12 -1.78
C LEU A 104 -3.41 3.64 -1.76
N ASN A 105 -2.53 4.39 -1.13
CA ASN A 105 -2.50 5.85 -1.23
C ASN A 105 -2.20 6.28 -2.67
N LYS A 106 -2.75 7.42 -3.09
CA LYS A 106 -2.51 7.95 -4.45
C LYS A 106 -1.09 8.49 -4.68
N GLY A 107 -0.30 8.70 -3.65
CA GLY A 107 1.00 9.39 -3.74
C GLY A 107 2.20 8.54 -3.31
N ASP A 108 1.98 7.40 -2.73
CA ASP A 108 3.01 6.45 -2.30
C ASP A 108 2.48 5.02 -2.39
N ASP A 109 3.38 4.04 -2.29
CA ASP A 109 3.03 2.62 -2.34
C ASP A 109 2.57 2.07 -0.97
N ASN A 110 2.24 2.94 -0.01
CA ASN A 110 1.79 2.52 1.31
C ASN A 110 0.28 2.25 1.33
N THR A 111 -0.11 1.32 2.19
CA THR A 111 -1.52 1.04 2.45
C THR A 111 -2.21 2.23 3.12
N ARG A 112 -3.46 2.45 2.75
CA ARG A 112 -4.20 3.66 3.15
C ARG A 112 -4.68 3.58 4.60
N GLY A 113 -4.37 4.64 5.36
CA GLY A 113 -4.86 4.84 6.73
C GLY A 113 -4.22 3.94 7.78
N HIS A 114 -4.63 4.09 9.04
CA HIS A 114 -4.14 3.28 10.15
C HIS A 114 -4.52 1.80 10.00
N ILE A 115 -5.69 1.52 9.44
CA ILE A 115 -6.15 0.15 9.15
C ILE A 115 -5.17 -0.60 8.21
N GLY A 116 -4.57 0.09 7.24
CA GLY A 116 -3.57 -0.53 6.35
C GLY A 116 -2.34 -1.01 7.11
N THR A 117 -1.87 -0.24 8.09
CA THR A 117 -0.75 -0.63 8.96
C THR A 117 -1.12 -1.84 9.82
N GLU A 118 -2.31 -1.85 10.42
CA GLU A 118 -2.78 -2.97 11.24
C GLU A 118 -3.00 -4.25 10.43
N LEU A 119 -3.56 -4.16 9.22
CA LEU A 119 -3.69 -5.29 8.32
C LEU A 119 -2.32 -5.88 7.96
N ASN A 120 -1.34 -5.04 7.58
CA ASN A 120 0.02 -5.50 7.27
C ASN A 120 0.69 -6.21 8.45
N ASN A 121 0.42 -5.77 9.69
CA ASN A 121 0.98 -6.38 10.89
C ASN A 121 0.36 -7.75 11.22
N LYS A 122 -0.89 -8.00 10.83
CA LYS A 122 -1.66 -9.19 11.24
C LYS A 122 -1.90 -10.17 10.10
N ALA A 123 -1.93 -9.73 8.86
CA ALA A 123 -2.11 -10.62 7.71
C ALA A 123 -0.95 -11.62 7.59
N GLU A 124 -1.26 -12.82 7.15
CA GLU A 124 -0.27 -13.85 6.81
C GLU A 124 0.37 -13.56 5.45
N THR A 125 -0.42 -13.04 4.53
CA THR A 125 0.03 -12.68 3.18
C THR A 125 -0.56 -11.32 2.79
N VAL A 126 0.31 -10.44 2.29
CA VAL A 126 -0.07 -9.15 1.70
C VAL A 126 0.44 -9.09 0.27
N LEU A 127 -0.49 -9.00 -0.68
CA LEU A 127 -0.20 -8.86 -2.10
C LEU A 127 -0.42 -7.42 -2.53
N GLN A 128 0.52 -6.87 -3.28
CA GLN A 128 0.35 -5.59 -3.95
C GLN A 128 0.06 -5.80 -5.43
N ILE A 129 -1.00 -5.17 -5.91
CA ILE A 129 -1.37 -5.17 -7.32
C ILE A 129 -1.24 -3.74 -7.84
N THR A 130 -0.40 -3.54 -8.85
CA THR A 130 -0.15 -2.23 -9.46
C THR A 130 -0.25 -2.31 -10.97
N LYS A 131 -0.62 -1.20 -11.62
CA LYS A 131 -0.53 -1.08 -13.07
C LYS A 131 0.94 -1.02 -13.49
N SER A 132 1.29 -1.75 -14.54
CA SER A 132 2.62 -1.67 -15.12
C SER A 132 2.89 -0.25 -15.63
N THR A 133 4.12 0.23 -15.40
CA THR A 133 4.59 1.51 -15.95
C THR A 133 5.01 1.40 -17.42
N GLN A 134 5.11 0.17 -17.96
CA GLN A 134 5.50 -0.12 -19.33
C GLN A 134 4.29 -0.27 -20.25
N ASP A 135 3.23 -0.91 -19.75
CA ASP A 135 1.96 -1.12 -20.46
C ASP A 135 0.81 -1.02 -19.46
N GLY A 136 -0.02 0.02 -19.58
CA GLY A 136 -1.16 0.27 -18.72
C GLY A 136 -2.26 -0.80 -18.75
N ASN A 137 -2.23 -1.73 -19.71
CA ASN A 137 -3.15 -2.87 -19.79
C ASN A 137 -2.71 -4.04 -18.89
N ILE A 138 -1.44 -4.03 -18.45
CA ILE A 138 -0.88 -5.08 -17.60
C ILE A 138 -0.94 -4.65 -16.14
N SER A 139 -1.28 -5.59 -15.28
CA SER A 139 -1.21 -5.47 -13.82
C SER A 139 -0.11 -6.38 -13.29
N GLU A 140 0.75 -5.85 -12.44
CA GLU A 140 1.82 -6.58 -11.75
C GLU A 140 1.37 -6.98 -10.35
N VAL A 141 1.66 -8.21 -9.95
CA VAL A 141 1.38 -8.75 -8.60
C VAL A 141 2.69 -9.08 -7.92
N LYS A 142 2.89 -8.52 -6.74
CA LYS A 142 4.08 -8.73 -5.90
C LYS A 142 3.67 -9.07 -4.48
N ALA A 143 4.43 -9.94 -3.84
CA ALA A 143 4.34 -10.15 -2.41
C ALA A 143 4.96 -8.96 -1.67
N MET A 144 4.21 -8.36 -0.75
CA MET A 144 4.74 -7.34 0.18
C MET A 144 5.17 -7.96 1.50
N HIS A 145 4.37 -8.88 2.01
CA HIS A 145 4.66 -9.70 3.18
C HIS A 145 4.10 -11.09 2.97
N ILE A 146 4.90 -12.09 3.24
CA ILE A 146 4.46 -13.49 3.31
C ILE A 146 5.16 -14.10 4.54
N ARG A 147 4.38 -14.77 5.41
CA ARG A 147 4.94 -15.49 6.57
C ARG A 147 5.47 -16.87 6.20
N ASP A 148 5.08 -17.36 5.03
CA ASP A 148 5.54 -18.61 4.46
C ASP A 148 6.48 -18.35 3.28
N ARG A 149 6.67 -19.35 2.41
CA ARG A 149 7.55 -19.27 1.24
C ARG A 149 7.06 -18.20 0.25
N GLU A 150 7.96 -17.29 -0.10
CA GLU A 150 7.69 -16.29 -1.14
C GLU A 150 7.52 -16.96 -2.52
N PHE A 151 6.70 -16.32 -3.35
CA PHE A 151 6.54 -16.68 -4.76
C PHE A 151 7.13 -15.57 -5.66
N ASP A 152 7.48 -15.96 -6.88
CA ASP A 152 7.96 -14.99 -7.87
C ASP A 152 6.83 -14.04 -8.29
N PRO A 153 7.11 -12.74 -8.45
CA PRO A 153 6.13 -11.80 -8.98
C PRO A 153 5.59 -12.28 -10.33
N PHE A 154 4.30 -12.05 -10.55
CA PHE A 154 3.66 -12.39 -11.82
C PHE A 154 2.85 -11.21 -12.36
N ALA A 155 2.50 -11.25 -13.64
CA ALA A 155 1.70 -10.23 -14.31
C ALA A 155 0.47 -10.84 -14.96
N PHE A 156 -0.59 -10.06 -15.04
CA PHE A 156 -1.81 -10.42 -15.76
C PHE A 156 -2.37 -9.23 -16.53
N ARG A 157 -3.16 -9.52 -17.54
CA ARG A 157 -3.98 -8.54 -18.26
C ARG A 157 -5.45 -8.95 -18.20
N ILE A 158 -6.33 -8.00 -18.46
CA ILE A 158 -7.75 -8.31 -18.70
C ILE A 158 -7.92 -8.45 -20.21
N ASN A 159 -8.34 -9.63 -20.65
CA ASN A 159 -8.56 -9.94 -22.07
C ASN A 159 -9.90 -9.36 -22.59
N ASP A 160 -10.18 -9.52 -23.89
CA ASP A 160 -11.40 -8.99 -24.54
C ASP A 160 -12.70 -9.58 -23.97
N SER A 161 -12.62 -10.75 -23.35
CA SER A 161 -13.75 -11.37 -22.63
C SER A 161 -13.92 -10.84 -21.20
N ALA A 162 -13.15 -9.81 -20.82
CA ALA A 162 -13.10 -9.20 -19.50
C ALA A 162 -12.65 -10.18 -18.38
N LEU A 163 -11.84 -11.19 -18.72
CA LEU A 163 -11.27 -12.15 -17.77
C LEU A 163 -9.77 -11.89 -17.59
N PRO A 164 -9.23 -12.09 -16.38
CA PRO A 164 -7.79 -12.02 -16.14
C PRO A 164 -7.08 -13.18 -16.84
N GLU A 165 -5.97 -12.87 -17.49
CA GLU A 165 -5.12 -13.80 -18.21
C GLU A 165 -3.66 -13.54 -17.83
N ALA A 166 -2.94 -14.59 -17.42
CA ALA A 166 -1.52 -14.48 -17.10
C ALA A 166 -0.69 -14.01 -18.31
N VAL A 167 0.32 -13.21 -18.08
CA VAL A 167 1.26 -12.75 -19.09
C VAL A 167 2.59 -13.48 -18.87
N ASP A 168 2.79 -14.57 -19.62
CA ASP A 168 4.02 -15.35 -19.55
C ASP A 168 5.21 -14.56 -20.08
N GLY A 169 6.37 -14.75 -19.47
CA GLY A 169 7.61 -14.09 -19.88
C GLY A 169 7.63 -12.57 -19.67
N TYR A 170 6.71 -12.03 -18.86
CA TYR A 170 6.71 -10.61 -18.54
C TYR A 170 7.98 -10.21 -17.79
N VAL A 171 8.69 -9.20 -18.32
CA VAL A 171 9.91 -8.67 -17.71
C VAL A 171 9.52 -7.50 -16.81
N PHE A 172 9.59 -7.72 -15.50
CA PHE A 172 9.38 -6.68 -14.53
C PHE A 172 10.46 -5.61 -14.67
N LYS A 173 10.03 -4.35 -14.75
CA LYS A 173 10.97 -3.25 -14.65
C LYS A 173 11.63 -3.33 -13.28
N GLN A 174 12.90 -3.62 -13.27
CA GLN A 174 13.69 -3.47 -12.04
C GLN A 174 13.46 -2.05 -11.51
N PRO A 175 13.17 -1.84 -10.21
CA PRO A 175 13.17 -0.50 -9.67
C PRO A 175 14.48 0.12 -10.13
N SER A 176 14.37 1.22 -10.91
CA SER A 176 15.57 1.96 -11.28
C SER A 176 16.31 2.21 -9.97
N GLN A 177 17.61 1.87 -9.92
CA GLN A 177 18.47 2.16 -8.76
C GLN A 177 18.44 3.65 -8.37
N ASP A 178 17.70 4.46 -9.15
CA ASP A 178 17.44 5.88 -8.95
C ASP A 178 16.24 6.23 -8.03
N ARG A 179 15.52 5.24 -7.48
CA ARG A 179 14.46 5.49 -6.49
C ARG A 179 15.02 5.44 -5.07
N GLY A 180 15.44 6.55 -4.65
CA GLY A 180 15.92 6.80 -3.32
C GLY A 180 17.37 7.22 -3.40
N PHE A 181 17.64 8.29 -2.70
CA PHE A 181 18.95 8.58 -2.21
C PHE A 181 19.26 7.43 -1.25
N PRO A 182 20.17 6.52 -1.56
CA PRO A 182 20.68 5.65 -0.54
C PRO A 182 21.54 6.57 0.32
N LEU A 183 20.90 7.10 1.37
CA LEU A 183 21.60 7.86 2.43
C LEU A 183 22.77 7.05 2.99
N ALA A 184 22.75 5.74 2.77
CA ALA A 184 23.82 4.79 3.03
C ALA A 184 24.95 4.77 1.98
N GLU A 185 24.78 5.35 0.79
CA GLU A 185 25.81 5.33 -0.27
C GLU A 185 26.86 6.42 -0.08
N LEU A 186 26.53 7.53 0.57
CA LEU A 186 27.52 8.56 0.86
C LEU A 186 28.18 8.29 2.21
N THR A 187 29.48 8.33 2.22
CA THR A 187 30.26 8.25 3.45
C THR A 187 30.03 9.49 4.31
N GLU A 188 30.27 9.40 5.60
CA GLU A 188 30.20 10.56 6.50
C GLU A 188 31.09 11.70 6.03
N GLN A 189 32.27 11.39 5.52
CA GLN A 189 33.19 12.37 4.98
C GLN A 189 32.63 13.13 3.77
N GLN A 190 31.89 12.45 2.89
CA GLN A 190 31.23 13.09 1.75
C GLN A 190 30.08 14.00 2.21
N HIS A 191 29.30 13.59 3.20
CA HIS A 191 28.30 14.46 3.82
C HIS A 191 28.92 15.72 4.41
N ARG A 192 30.02 15.58 5.18
CA ARG A 192 30.73 16.71 5.80
C ARG A 192 31.27 17.67 4.74
N THR A 193 31.92 17.17 3.68
CA THR A 193 32.42 17.99 2.58
C THR A 193 31.28 18.76 1.87
N ALA A 194 30.16 18.08 1.60
CA ALA A 194 29.01 18.74 0.97
C ALA A 194 28.39 19.83 1.87
N LEU A 195 28.32 19.60 3.17
CA LEU A 195 27.78 20.55 4.14
C LEU A 195 28.71 21.75 4.33
N GLU A 196 30.01 21.52 4.36
CA GLU A 196 30.99 22.59 4.42
C GLU A 196 30.94 23.48 3.17
N ASN A 197 30.88 22.88 1.98
CA ASN A 197 30.75 23.60 0.72
C ASN A 197 29.40 24.37 0.58
N GLY A 198 28.32 23.85 1.18
CA GLY A 198 27.01 24.51 1.12
C GLY A 198 26.82 25.54 2.21
N PHE A 199 26.95 25.17 3.46
CA PHE A 199 26.71 26.02 4.62
C PHE A 199 27.92 26.87 5.03
N GLY A 200 29.13 26.31 4.90
CA GLY A 200 30.32 26.91 5.49
C GLY A 200 30.12 27.18 6.98
N LYS A 201 30.38 28.43 7.39
CA LYS A 201 30.14 28.88 8.78
C LYS A 201 28.83 29.67 8.94
N GLN A 202 27.95 29.68 7.93
CA GLN A 202 26.76 30.51 7.93
C GLN A 202 25.56 29.79 8.59
N VAL A 203 24.68 30.60 9.20
CA VAL A 203 23.35 30.17 9.63
C VAL A 203 22.37 30.46 8.50
N ILE A 204 21.67 29.44 8.00
CA ILE A 204 20.73 29.57 6.88
C ILE A 204 19.30 29.67 7.45
N TYR A 205 18.62 30.75 7.13
CA TYR A 205 17.27 31.02 7.58
C TYR A 205 16.23 30.65 6.52
N GLY A 206 15.14 30.04 6.97
CA GLY A 206 14.04 29.60 6.10
C GLY A 206 14.27 28.25 5.45
N TYR A 207 13.25 27.39 5.52
CA TYR A 207 13.32 26.00 5.08
C TYR A 207 13.70 25.83 3.61
N GLU A 208 13.14 26.65 2.71
CA GLU A 208 13.47 26.60 1.28
C GLU A 208 14.94 26.98 1.00
N ASN A 209 15.48 27.91 1.78
CA ASN A 209 16.88 28.28 1.66
C ASN A 209 17.80 27.16 2.12
N VAL A 210 17.42 26.43 3.19
CA VAL A 210 18.15 25.24 3.64
C VAL A 210 18.18 24.18 2.54
N LEU A 211 17.02 23.89 1.91
CA LEU A 211 16.97 22.91 0.80
C LEU A 211 17.82 23.36 -0.41
N LYS A 212 17.82 24.66 -0.72
CA LYS A 212 18.64 25.23 -1.79
C LYS A 212 20.13 25.12 -1.48
N THR A 213 20.52 25.40 -0.24
CA THR A 213 21.90 25.25 0.26
C THR A 213 22.36 23.80 0.21
N LEU A 214 21.54 22.87 0.67
CA LEU A 214 21.81 21.44 0.53
C LEU A 214 22.01 21.06 -0.94
N LYS A 215 21.10 21.46 -1.82
CA LYS A 215 21.21 21.18 -3.25
C LYS A 215 22.54 21.67 -3.84
N GLN A 216 22.99 22.86 -3.48
CA GLN A 216 24.25 23.42 -3.94
C GLN A 216 25.46 22.67 -3.37
N GLY A 217 25.48 22.44 -2.07
CA GLY A 217 26.57 21.73 -1.40
C GLY A 217 26.76 20.31 -1.94
N TYR A 218 25.67 19.54 -2.10
CA TYR A 218 25.74 18.19 -2.64
C TYR A 218 26.05 18.16 -4.14
N ALA A 219 25.63 19.17 -4.90
CA ALA A 219 26.03 19.29 -6.30
C ALA A 219 27.54 19.52 -6.46
N SER A 220 28.20 20.18 -5.50
CA SER A 220 29.66 20.42 -5.53
C SER A 220 30.50 19.13 -5.41
N ILE A 221 29.95 18.08 -4.81
CA ILE A 221 30.57 16.74 -4.72
C ILE A 221 30.06 15.79 -5.81
N GLY A 222 29.42 16.31 -6.86
CA GLY A 222 28.89 15.54 -7.98
C GLY A 222 27.50 14.94 -7.75
N TYR A 223 26.89 15.17 -6.58
CA TYR A 223 25.61 14.57 -6.22
C TYR A 223 24.45 15.50 -6.59
N LYS A 224 23.87 15.30 -7.79
CA LYS A 224 22.78 16.11 -8.34
C LYS A 224 21.45 15.35 -8.26
N ARG A 225 20.52 15.78 -7.44
CA ARG A 225 19.21 15.14 -7.23
C ARG A 225 18.05 16.15 -7.17
N GLY A 226 16.81 15.63 -7.25
CA GLY A 226 15.59 16.44 -7.19
C GLY A 226 15.25 16.96 -5.77
N ARG A 227 14.23 17.85 -5.69
CA ARG A 227 13.84 18.54 -4.45
C ARG A 227 13.44 17.57 -3.33
N ASN A 228 12.69 16.52 -3.64
CA ASN A 228 12.18 15.58 -2.62
C ASN A 228 13.31 14.87 -1.86
N ILE A 229 14.39 14.54 -2.55
CA ILE A 229 15.57 13.91 -1.92
C ILE A 229 16.26 14.89 -0.96
N HIS A 230 16.29 16.18 -1.27
CA HIS A 230 16.87 17.18 -0.34
C HIS A 230 15.98 17.39 0.90
N VAL A 231 14.67 17.13 0.81
CA VAL A 231 13.76 17.11 1.97
C VAL A 231 14.12 15.96 2.91
N ASP A 232 14.30 14.76 2.37
CA ASP A 232 14.65 13.58 3.17
C ASP A 232 16.09 13.66 3.69
N LEU A 233 17.01 14.19 2.88
CA LEU A 233 18.36 14.48 3.27
C LEU A 233 18.42 15.46 4.46
N ASN A 234 17.62 16.52 4.43
CA ASN A 234 17.55 17.48 5.55
C ASN A 234 17.10 16.78 6.84
N LYS A 235 16.07 15.95 6.80
CA LYS A 235 15.62 15.18 7.96
C LYS A 235 16.73 14.28 8.50
N PHE A 236 17.40 13.55 7.62
CA PHE A 236 18.52 12.67 7.98
C PHE A 236 19.64 13.43 8.67
N LEU A 237 20.09 14.54 8.09
CA LEU A 237 21.21 15.33 8.59
C LEU A 237 20.90 15.99 9.95
N VAL A 238 19.64 16.41 10.15
CA VAL A 238 19.16 16.92 11.45
C VAL A 238 19.15 15.79 12.47
N ASN A 239 18.65 14.60 12.14
CA ASN A 239 18.65 13.45 13.03
C ASN A 239 20.06 12.98 13.41
N LYS A 240 21.00 13.06 12.48
CA LYS A 240 22.44 12.77 12.72
C LYS A 240 23.20 13.91 13.40
N ARG A 241 22.52 15.04 13.69
CA ARG A 241 23.10 16.26 14.25
C ARG A 241 24.23 16.87 13.42
N MET A 242 24.31 16.54 12.13
CA MET A 242 25.23 17.18 11.19
C MET A 242 24.77 18.59 10.79
N ILE A 243 23.47 18.84 10.90
CA ILE A 243 22.86 20.18 10.85
C ILE A 243 22.12 20.39 12.15
N VAL A 244 22.33 21.50 12.79
CA VAL A 244 21.67 21.87 14.04
C VAL A 244 20.88 23.16 13.89
N LYS A 245 19.76 23.26 14.64
CA LYS A 245 18.93 24.45 14.67
C LYS A 245 19.59 25.49 15.57
N GLU A 246 19.71 26.72 15.07
CA GLU A 246 20.19 27.87 15.82
C GLU A 246 19.20 29.03 15.66
N GLY A 247 18.42 29.26 16.71
CA GLY A 247 17.30 30.20 16.68
C GLY A 247 16.25 29.83 15.62
N LYS A 248 16.03 30.70 14.63
CA LYS A 248 15.12 30.46 13.48
C LYS A 248 15.84 29.89 12.24
N GLY A 249 17.13 29.61 12.34
CA GLY A 249 17.95 29.11 11.25
C GLY A 249 18.55 27.74 11.53
N TYR A 250 19.34 27.27 10.58
CA TYR A 250 20.10 26.02 10.65
C TYR A 250 21.56 26.27 10.26
N ARG A 251 22.47 25.60 10.93
CA ARG A 251 23.89 25.64 10.59
C ARG A 251 24.48 24.23 10.50
N TYR A 252 25.57 24.11 9.78
CA TYR A 252 26.42 22.93 9.77
C TYR A 252 27.07 22.75 11.14
N ASN A 253 27.15 21.49 11.61
CA ASN A 253 27.80 21.11 12.84
C ASN A 253 28.94 20.13 12.47
N PRO A 254 30.22 20.59 12.46
CA PRO A 254 31.37 19.80 12.04
C PRO A 254 31.60 18.54 12.87
#